data_4eeafbc3a1d51737ce235ae4cb87c2c4
#
_entry.id   4eeafbc3a1d51737ce235ae4cb87c2c4
#
_cell.length_a   1.000
_cell.length_b   1.000
_cell.length_c   1.000
_cell.angle_alpha   90.00
_cell.angle_beta   90.00
_cell.angle_gamma   90.00
#
_symmetry.space_group_name_H-M   'P 1'
#
loop_
_entity.id
_entity.type
_entity.pdbx_description
1 polymer ?
#
loop_
_entity_poly.entity_id
_entity_poly.type
_entity_poly.pdbx_seq_one_letter_code
_entity_poly.pdbx_strand_id
1 'polypeptide(L)'
;MKILITTDLYKPSINGVVTSITNLEKELEKQGHEVRILTVSPDNTSYKEGNVYYVKSMPSHIYPEVRVPFSRAGAMVKELVEWEPDVVHSQCEFFSFGFAKRIVELTGASFVHTYHTLYEQYTEYIPLGKRIGRAALAKWMKVRLKSVDTIIAPTKKVENVLQEYGMLQDIEIIPTGICLDKYRESVLEEEIEKLREELGIEETDRVLLSLGRLGFEKRIDELLYGMKEIVKTEEDVKLLIVGGGPARESLETLVAELELQDSVIFAGMVSPEDVKKYYCLGDVFVCASTSETQGLTYIEAAASGLPLICRKDSCLYGVLEEGGNGHSYQDIYRFAKCVREHIHDDKWLTNAGEHSRKIAEQYGTEMFGKKVAGIYRTVAWKGAVNYESFTICEKSANRI
;
A
#
# COMPACT_ATOMS: atom_id res chain seq x y z
N MET A 1 -25.76 2.98 -1.31
CA MET A 1 -25.49 1.53 -1.50
C MET A 1 -24.99 0.96 -0.19
N LYS A 2 -25.27 -0.31 0.04
CA LYS A 2 -24.71 -1.13 1.12
C LYS A 2 -23.44 -1.82 0.60
N ILE A 3 -22.29 -1.51 1.17
CA ILE A 3 -20.98 -1.98 0.71
C ILE A 3 -20.32 -2.81 1.81
N LEU A 4 -20.03 -4.06 1.51
CA LEU A 4 -19.26 -4.92 2.40
C LEU A 4 -17.79 -4.97 1.95
N ILE A 5 -16.88 -4.50 2.78
CA ILE A 5 -15.44 -4.65 2.57
C ILE A 5 -14.96 -5.89 3.36
N THR A 6 -14.18 -6.76 2.73
CA THR A 6 -13.58 -7.92 3.43
C THR A 6 -12.06 -7.88 3.34
N THR A 7 -11.38 -8.17 4.45
CA THR A 7 -9.93 -8.09 4.54
C THR A 7 -9.37 -9.08 5.56
N ASP A 8 -8.15 -9.58 5.34
CA ASP A 8 -7.44 -10.39 6.33
C ASP A 8 -6.67 -9.54 7.36
N LEU A 9 -6.44 -8.25 7.03
CA LEU A 9 -5.72 -7.30 7.88
C LEU A 9 -6.53 -6.02 8.06
N TYR A 10 -6.73 -5.62 9.31
CA TYR A 10 -7.38 -4.37 9.68
C TYR A 10 -6.76 -3.79 10.97
N LYS A 11 -7.33 -2.72 11.50
CA LYS A 11 -6.88 -2.15 12.78
C LYS A 11 -6.80 -3.21 13.89
N PRO A 12 -5.76 -3.19 14.73
CA PRO A 12 -4.76 -2.13 14.96
C PRO A 12 -3.50 -2.22 14.06
N SER A 13 -3.45 -3.10 13.07
CA SER A 13 -2.29 -3.21 12.17
C SER A 13 -2.07 -1.93 11.37
N ILE A 14 -0.80 -1.56 11.15
CA ILE A 14 -0.39 -0.36 10.41
C ILE A 14 0.35 -0.80 9.15
N ASN A 15 -0.30 -0.72 8.00
CA ASN A 15 0.29 -1.02 6.69
C ASN A 15 -0.53 -0.38 5.55
N GLY A 16 -0.02 -0.42 4.33
CA GLY A 16 -0.65 0.20 3.17
C GLY A 16 -2.05 -0.33 2.84
N VAL A 17 -2.35 -1.60 3.12
CA VAL A 17 -3.69 -2.20 2.91
C VAL A 17 -4.69 -1.60 3.89
N VAL A 18 -4.34 -1.54 5.18
CA VAL A 18 -5.20 -0.95 6.21
C VAL A 18 -5.43 0.54 5.95
N THR A 19 -4.39 1.27 5.52
CA THR A 19 -4.52 2.68 5.12
C THR A 19 -5.49 2.83 3.96
N SER A 20 -5.37 2.00 2.92
CA SER A 20 -6.28 2.00 1.77
C SER A 20 -7.73 1.77 2.17
N ILE A 21 -7.99 0.73 2.99
CA ILE A 21 -9.33 0.38 3.45
C ILE A 21 -9.94 1.50 4.29
N THR A 22 -9.17 2.04 5.25
CA THR A 22 -9.65 3.09 6.15
C THR A 22 -9.98 4.38 5.39
N ASN A 23 -9.17 4.74 4.40
CA ASN A 23 -9.40 5.91 3.56
C ASN A 23 -10.63 5.69 2.66
N LEU A 24 -10.77 4.50 2.07
CA LEU A 24 -11.92 4.14 1.25
C LEU A 24 -13.22 4.17 2.05
N GLU A 25 -13.24 3.53 3.24
CA GLU A 25 -14.38 3.52 4.16
C GLU A 25 -14.89 4.94 4.42
N LYS A 26 -13.98 5.83 4.89
CA LYS A 26 -14.32 7.22 5.19
C LYS A 26 -14.91 7.98 4.00
N GLU A 27 -14.33 7.80 2.81
CA GLU A 27 -14.79 8.50 1.62
C GLU A 27 -16.14 7.95 1.11
N LEU A 28 -16.38 6.66 1.24
CA LEU A 28 -17.68 6.05 0.89
C LEU A 28 -18.78 6.50 1.85
N GLU A 29 -18.49 6.57 3.16
CA GLU A 29 -19.44 7.08 4.17
C GLU A 29 -19.77 8.56 3.93
N LYS A 30 -18.77 9.41 3.60
CA LYS A 30 -19.00 10.81 3.19
C LYS A 30 -19.92 10.94 1.96
N GLN A 31 -19.87 9.95 1.05
CA GLN A 31 -20.74 9.89 -0.12
C GLN A 31 -22.13 9.30 0.18
N GLY A 32 -22.44 9.01 1.46
CA GLY A 32 -23.73 8.49 1.90
C GLY A 32 -23.93 6.99 1.65
N HIS A 33 -22.86 6.22 1.50
CA HIS A 33 -22.92 4.76 1.45
C HIS A 33 -22.91 4.18 2.87
N GLU A 34 -23.61 3.06 3.07
CA GLU A 34 -23.51 2.26 4.29
C GLU A 34 -22.39 1.23 4.11
N VAL A 35 -21.34 1.33 4.92
CA VAL A 35 -20.15 0.47 4.82
C VAL A 35 -20.10 -0.47 6.02
N ARG A 36 -19.85 -1.76 5.78
CA ARG A 36 -19.51 -2.74 6.81
C ARG A 36 -18.19 -3.41 6.44
N ILE A 37 -17.43 -3.79 7.46
CA ILE A 37 -16.12 -4.45 7.29
C ILE A 37 -16.16 -5.82 7.95
N LEU A 38 -15.73 -6.87 7.24
CA LEU A 38 -15.50 -8.19 7.78
C LEU A 38 -14.00 -8.50 7.76
N THR A 39 -13.43 -8.71 8.93
CA THR A 39 -12.00 -8.96 9.06
C THR A 39 -11.68 -10.12 10.01
N VAL A 40 -10.41 -10.50 10.02
CA VAL A 40 -9.87 -11.50 10.95
C VAL A 40 -9.50 -10.79 12.26
N SER A 41 -9.93 -11.35 13.39
CA SER A 41 -9.67 -10.80 14.71
C SER A 41 -8.18 -10.82 15.06
N PRO A 42 -7.65 -9.79 15.74
CA PRO A 42 -6.29 -9.80 16.28
C PRO A 42 -6.10 -10.78 17.44
N ASP A 43 -7.17 -11.32 17.98
CA ASP A 43 -7.16 -12.26 19.08
C ASP A 43 -8.03 -13.52 18.81
N ASN A 44 -8.23 -14.36 19.82
CA ASN A 44 -8.95 -15.62 19.70
C ASN A 44 -10.47 -15.50 19.90
N THR A 45 -11.03 -14.28 19.87
CA THR A 45 -12.46 -14.02 20.06
C THR A 45 -13.10 -13.47 18.79
N SER A 46 -14.40 -13.76 18.60
CA SER A 46 -15.20 -13.10 17.58
C SER A 46 -16.02 -12.01 18.25
N TYR A 47 -15.97 -10.79 17.71
CA TYR A 47 -16.71 -9.64 18.23
C TYR A 47 -17.08 -8.66 17.12
N LYS A 48 -17.94 -7.71 17.47
CA LYS A 48 -18.33 -6.61 16.57
C LYS A 48 -18.03 -5.29 17.26
N GLU A 49 -17.43 -4.37 16.53
CA GLU A 49 -17.15 -3.01 16.98
C GLU A 49 -17.63 -2.02 15.92
N GLY A 50 -18.71 -1.29 16.22
CA GLY A 50 -19.35 -0.43 15.24
C GLY A 50 -19.84 -1.19 14.00
N ASN A 51 -19.31 -0.84 12.84
CA ASN A 51 -19.56 -1.46 11.55
C ASN A 51 -18.57 -2.59 11.20
N VAL A 52 -17.63 -2.94 12.10
CA VAL A 52 -16.57 -3.92 11.86
C VAL A 52 -16.86 -5.25 12.56
N TYR A 53 -16.77 -6.34 11.82
CA TYR A 53 -16.99 -7.72 12.25
C TYR A 53 -15.65 -8.45 12.31
N TYR A 54 -15.20 -8.82 13.50
CA TYR A 54 -13.94 -9.50 13.76
C TYR A 54 -14.16 -11.02 13.96
N VAL A 55 -13.65 -11.82 13.02
CA VAL A 55 -13.74 -13.29 13.09
C VAL A 55 -12.58 -13.85 13.88
N LYS A 56 -12.84 -14.63 14.93
CA LYS A 56 -11.80 -15.26 15.75
C LYS A 56 -10.75 -16.00 14.94
N SER A 57 -9.51 -15.86 15.33
CA SER A 57 -8.35 -16.39 14.63
C SER A 57 -7.22 -16.81 15.56
N MET A 58 -6.23 -17.50 15.03
CA MET A 58 -4.96 -17.79 15.69
C MET A 58 -3.79 -17.27 14.86
N PRO A 59 -2.66 -16.91 15.49
CA PRO A 59 -1.46 -16.53 14.77
C PRO A 59 -1.02 -17.64 13.80
N SER A 60 -0.57 -17.25 12.62
CA SER A 60 0.11 -18.14 11.68
C SER A 60 1.61 -18.18 11.99
N HIS A 61 2.23 -19.36 11.90
CA HIS A 61 3.69 -19.48 11.97
C HIS A 61 4.38 -19.24 10.62
N ILE A 62 3.61 -18.98 9.56
CA ILE A 62 4.13 -18.81 8.18
C ILE A 62 4.62 -17.37 7.96
N TYR A 63 3.91 -16.40 8.50
CA TYR A 63 4.25 -14.98 8.37
C TYR A 63 3.73 -14.22 9.61
N PRO A 64 4.52 -13.31 10.22
CA PRO A 64 4.23 -12.74 11.54
C PRO A 64 2.87 -12.05 11.68
N GLU A 65 2.37 -11.43 10.62
CA GLU A 65 1.10 -10.66 10.64
C GLU A 65 -0.11 -11.47 10.14
N VAL A 66 0.11 -12.67 9.57
CA VAL A 66 -0.97 -13.50 9.03
C VAL A 66 -1.61 -14.30 10.14
N ARG A 67 -2.92 -14.18 10.25
CA ARG A 67 -3.75 -14.94 11.20
C ARG A 67 -4.72 -15.85 10.44
N VAL A 68 -4.98 -17.03 11.00
CA VAL A 68 -5.84 -18.06 10.40
C VAL A 68 -7.17 -18.10 11.16
N PRO A 69 -8.31 -17.80 10.54
CA PRO A 69 -9.59 -17.98 11.19
C PRO A 69 -9.90 -19.49 11.33
N PHE A 70 -10.28 -19.91 12.53
CA PHE A 70 -10.69 -21.28 12.81
C PHE A 70 -12.20 -21.42 13.02
N SER A 71 -12.95 -20.45 12.52
CA SER A 71 -14.41 -20.45 12.51
C SER A 71 -14.91 -20.10 11.10
N ARG A 72 -16.00 -20.75 10.67
CA ARG A 72 -16.69 -20.37 9.44
C ARG A 72 -17.47 -19.05 9.56
N ALA A 73 -17.32 -18.32 10.68
CA ALA A 73 -18.01 -17.05 10.97
C ALA A 73 -19.54 -17.09 10.76
N GLY A 74 -20.17 -18.27 10.98
CA GLY A 74 -21.52 -18.55 10.52
C GLY A 74 -22.58 -17.51 10.93
N ALA A 75 -22.56 -17.07 12.18
CA ALA A 75 -23.50 -16.02 12.66
C ALA A 75 -23.23 -14.65 11.99
N MET A 76 -21.98 -14.23 11.87
CA MET A 76 -21.61 -12.95 11.24
C MET A 76 -21.91 -12.96 9.74
N VAL A 77 -21.55 -14.06 9.05
CA VAL A 77 -21.87 -14.23 7.63
C VAL A 77 -23.39 -14.21 7.43
N LYS A 78 -24.18 -14.86 8.31
CA LYS A 78 -25.64 -14.82 8.24
C LYS A 78 -26.18 -13.40 8.40
N GLU A 79 -25.71 -12.64 9.39
CA GLU A 79 -26.09 -11.25 9.60
C GLU A 79 -25.76 -10.36 8.37
N LEU A 80 -24.58 -10.56 7.76
CA LEU A 80 -24.16 -9.83 6.58
C LEU A 80 -24.93 -10.23 5.31
N VAL A 81 -25.37 -11.49 5.20
CA VAL A 81 -26.28 -11.94 4.13
C VAL A 81 -27.67 -11.34 4.32
N GLU A 82 -28.22 -11.35 5.55
CA GLU A 82 -29.50 -10.72 5.88
C GLU A 82 -29.49 -9.19 5.71
N TRP A 83 -28.30 -8.58 5.79
CA TRP A 83 -28.14 -7.15 5.50
C TRP A 83 -28.20 -6.85 4.00
N GLU A 84 -28.04 -7.83 3.12
CA GLU A 84 -28.15 -7.72 1.65
C GLU A 84 -27.24 -6.61 1.09
N PRO A 85 -25.90 -6.81 1.05
CA PRO A 85 -25.00 -5.86 0.42
C PRO A 85 -25.25 -5.76 -1.09
N ASP A 86 -25.17 -4.55 -1.63
CA ASP A 86 -25.19 -4.30 -3.08
C ASP A 86 -23.87 -4.73 -3.73
N VAL A 87 -22.77 -4.50 -3.01
CA VAL A 87 -21.39 -4.80 -3.46
C VAL A 87 -20.61 -5.43 -2.31
N VAL A 88 -19.87 -6.47 -2.64
CA VAL A 88 -18.83 -7.05 -1.79
C VAL A 88 -17.48 -6.73 -2.41
N HIS A 89 -16.62 -6.02 -1.66
CA HIS A 89 -15.28 -5.63 -2.10
C HIS A 89 -14.21 -6.33 -1.26
N SER A 90 -13.51 -7.30 -1.81
CA SER A 90 -12.41 -7.97 -1.11
C SER A 90 -11.08 -7.24 -1.31
N GLN A 91 -10.27 -7.18 -0.24
CA GLN A 91 -8.98 -6.50 -0.19
C GLN A 91 -7.80 -7.48 -0.01
N CYS A 92 -8.10 -8.76 0.19
CA CYS A 92 -7.11 -9.82 0.36
C CYS A 92 -7.60 -11.11 -0.28
N GLU A 93 -6.69 -11.97 -0.72
CA GLU A 93 -6.98 -13.18 -1.50
C GLU A 93 -7.10 -14.45 -0.65
N PHE A 94 -6.83 -14.38 0.66
CA PHE A 94 -6.77 -15.57 1.51
C PHE A 94 -8.11 -15.89 2.19
N PHE A 95 -8.20 -15.70 3.50
CA PHE A 95 -9.32 -16.21 4.29
C PHE A 95 -10.58 -15.37 4.12
N SER A 96 -10.49 -14.06 4.22
CA SER A 96 -11.61 -13.14 4.06
C SER A 96 -12.25 -13.21 2.68
N PHE A 97 -11.46 -13.53 1.64
CA PHE A 97 -11.98 -13.80 0.31
C PHE A 97 -12.99 -14.96 0.28
N GLY A 98 -12.74 -16.02 1.08
CA GLY A 98 -13.67 -17.13 1.19
C GLY A 98 -15.03 -16.73 1.79
N PHE A 99 -15.02 -15.82 2.77
CA PHE A 99 -16.25 -15.23 3.31
C PHE A 99 -16.94 -14.32 2.31
N ALA A 100 -16.18 -13.45 1.62
CA ALA A 100 -16.69 -12.59 0.56
C ALA A 100 -17.41 -13.40 -0.52
N LYS A 101 -16.75 -14.41 -1.07
CA LYS A 101 -17.31 -15.29 -2.10
C LYS A 101 -18.60 -15.95 -1.64
N ARG A 102 -18.64 -16.48 -0.42
CA ARG A 102 -19.85 -17.11 0.14
C ARG A 102 -21.00 -16.11 0.27
N ILE A 103 -20.74 -14.86 0.70
CA ILE A 103 -21.78 -13.84 0.81
C ILE A 103 -22.30 -13.47 -0.57
N VAL A 104 -21.42 -13.28 -1.56
CA VAL A 104 -21.83 -13.03 -2.96
C VAL A 104 -22.69 -14.16 -3.50
N GLU A 105 -22.31 -15.42 -3.30
CA GLU A 105 -23.10 -16.59 -3.74
C GLU A 105 -24.49 -16.65 -3.11
N LEU A 106 -24.67 -16.13 -1.89
CA LEU A 106 -25.95 -16.16 -1.16
C LEU A 106 -26.84 -14.93 -1.43
N THR A 107 -26.24 -13.78 -1.79
CA THR A 107 -26.95 -12.52 -1.94
C THR A 107 -27.12 -12.09 -3.40
N GLY A 108 -26.26 -12.60 -4.29
CA GLY A 108 -26.17 -12.09 -5.68
C GLY A 108 -25.50 -10.71 -5.79
N ALA A 109 -24.86 -10.21 -4.72
CA ALA A 109 -24.13 -8.96 -4.73
C ALA A 109 -23.03 -8.95 -5.79
N SER A 110 -22.72 -7.77 -6.35
CA SER A 110 -21.57 -7.60 -7.24
C SER A 110 -20.25 -7.80 -6.49
N PHE A 111 -19.26 -8.42 -7.12
CA PHE A 111 -18.01 -8.79 -6.49
C PHE A 111 -16.82 -8.02 -7.08
N VAL A 112 -16.24 -7.11 -6.31
CA VAL A 112 -15.05 -6.33 -6.64
C VAL A 112 -13.86 -6.83 -5.81
N HIS A 113 -12.65 -6.76 -6.37
CA HIS A 113 -11.43 -7.10 -5.66
C HIS A 113 -10.33 -6.08 -5.92
N THR A 114 -9.65 -5.59 -4.87
CA THR A 114 -8.42 -4.80 -5.02
C THR A 114 -7.20 -5.68 -4.76
N TYR A 115 -6.27 -5.68 -5.70
CA TYR A 115 -5.03 -6.45 -5.63
C TYR A 115 -3.91 -5.62 -5.02
N HIS A 116 -3.57 -5.89 -3.76
CA HIS A 116 -2.62 -5.08 -2.99
C HIS A 116 -1.20 -5.62 -2.94
N THR A 117 -0.96 -6.91 -3.22
CA THR A 117 0.32 -7.54 -2.91
C THR A 117 0.91 -8.29 -4.10
N LEU A 118 2.11 -7.93 -4.50
CA LEU A 118 2.89 -8.67 -5.49
C LEU A 118 3.55 -9.88 -4.81
N TYR A 119 2.81 -10.97 -4.67
CA TYR A 119 3.27 -12.19 -3.97
C TYR A 119 4.53 -12.81 -4.57
N GLU A 120 4.85 -12.53 -5.83
CA GLU A 120 6.09 -12.96 -6.47
C GLU A 120 7.34 -12.46 -5.73
N GLN A 121 7.26 -11.29 -5.13
CA GLN A 121 8.35 -10.66 -4.38
C GLN A 121 8.58 -11.32 -3.01
N TYR A 122 7.57 -12.07 -2.53
CA TYR A 122 7.62 -12.78 -1.25
C TYR A 122 7.99 -14.26 -1.39
N THR A 123 8.32 -14.72 -2.61
CA THR A 123 8.74 -16.12 -2.85
C THR A 123 10.08 -16.48 -2.20
N GLU A 124 10.86 -15.50 -1.74
CA GLU A 124 12.05 -15.73 -0.91
C GLU A 124 11.71 -16.33 0.46
N TYR A 125 10.50 -16.11 0.95
CA TYR A 125 9.99 -16.69 2.19
C TYR A 125 9.35 -18.07 2.00
N ILE A 126 9.23 -18.57 0.75
CA ILE A 126 8.63 -19.89 0.44
C ILE A 126 9.76 -20.84 0.03
N PRO A 127 9.90 -22.03 0.65
CA PRO A 127 11.01 -22.98 0.41
C PRO A 127 11.08 -23.60 -1.00
N LEU A 128 10.11 -23.33 -1.90
CA LEU A 128 10.09 -23.86 -3.28
C LEU A 128 10.61 -22.81 -4.28
N GLY A 129 11.56 -23.22 -5.12
CA GLY A 129 12.28 -22.38 -6.05
C GLY A 129 11.43 -21.42 -6.91
N LYS A 130 11.93 -20.21 -7.14
CA LYS A 130 11.26 -19.04 -7.75
C LYS A 130 10.43 -19.32 -9.03
N ARG A 131 10.80 -20.29 -9.87
CA ARG A 131 10.07 -20.58 -11.12
C ARG A 131 8.81 -21.44 -10.95
N ILE A 132 8.87 -22.43 -10.07
CA ILE A 132 7.71 -23.30 -9.79
C ILE A 132 6.68 -22.50 -9.00
N GLY A 133 7.12 -21.61 -8.10
CA GLY A 133 6.27 -20.71 -7.33
C GLY A 133 5.43 -19.78 -8.19
N ARG A 134 6.00 -19.12 -9.20
CA ARG A 134 5.29 -18.14 -10.05
C ARG A 134 4.14 -18.77 -10.85
N ALA A 135 4.38 -19.87 -11.55
CA ALA A 135 3.35 -20.54 -12.33
C ALA A 135 2.21 -21.09 -11.46
N ALA A 136 2.56 -21.67 -10.30
CA ALA A 136 1.57 -22.15 -9.34
C ALA A 136 0.75 -20.99 -8.74
N LEU A 137 1.39 -19.89 -8.41
CA LEU A 137 0.76 -18.66 -7.93
C LEU A 137 -0.21 -18.09 -8.96
N ALA A 138 0.23 -17.93 -10.21
CA ALA A 138 -0.62 -17.45 -11.31
C ALA A 138 -1.86 -18.33 -11.51
N LYS A 139 -1.68 -19.66 -11.50
CA LYS A 139 -2.80 -20.60 -11.61
C LYS A 139 -3.76 -20.49 -10.42
N TRP A 140 -3.22 -20.37 -9.21
CA TRP A 140 -4.02 -20.22 -8.00
C TRP A 140 -4.82 -18.92 -8.02
N MET A 141 -4.17 -17.80 -8.37
CA MET A 141 -4.81 -16.48 -8.51
C MET A 141 -5.92 -16.50 -9.55
N LYS A 142 -5.67 -17.09 -10.72
CA LYS A 142 -6.67 -17.22 -11.79
C LYS A 142 -7.92 -17.97 -11.33
N VAL A 143 -7.74 -19.05 -10.59
CA VAL A 143 -8.86 -19.82 -10.03
C VAL A 143 -9.56 -19.03 -8.91
N ARG A 144 -8.78 -18.38 -8.06
CA ARG A 144 -9.28 -17.63 -6.91
C ARG A 144 -10.16 -16.48 -7.33
N LEU A 145 -9.68 -15.65 -8.25
CA LEU A 145 -10.36 -14.43 -8.69
C LEU A 145 -11.40 -14.67 -9.81
N LYS A 146 -11.61 -15.92 -10.26
CA LYS A 146 -12.53 -16.23 -11.37
C LYS A 146 -13.95 -15.69 -11.18
N SER A 147 -14.44 -15.60 -9.95
CA SER A 147 -15.80 -15.15 -9.62
C SER A 147 -15.88 -13.63 -9.36
N VAL A 148 -14.81 -12.89 -9.53
CA VAL A 148 -14.77 -11.44 -9.35
C VAL A 148 -15.25 -10.77 -10.65
N ASP A 149 -16.11 -9.76 -10.55
CA ASP A 149 -16.64 -9.02 -11.70
C ASP A 149 -15.60 -8.02 -12.22
N THR A 150 -14.91 -7.31 -11.33
CA THR A 150 -13.90 -6.30 -11.65
C THR A 150 -12.75 -6.34 -10.64
N ILE A 151 -11.52 -6.26 -11.14
CA ILE A 151 -10.31 -6.16 -10.33
C ILE A 151 -9.82 -4.72 -10.35
N ILE A 152 -9.52 -4.16 -9.19
CA ILE A 152 -8.83 -2.88 -9.06
C ILE A 152 -7.34 -3.14 -8.87
N ALA A 153 -6.52 -2.57 -9.74
CA ALA A 153 -5.07 -2.56 -9.65
C ALA A 153 -4.58 -1.16 -9.24
N PRO A 154 -3.72 -1.01 -8.24
CA PRO A 154 -3.26 0.32 -7.82
C PRO A 154 -2.35 0.99 -8.86
N THR A 155 -1.69 0.22 -9.73
CA THR A 155 -0.76 0.74 -10.75
C THR A 155 -0.78 -0.10 -12.01
N LYS A 156 -0.24 0.47 -13.11
CA LYS A 156 0.00 -0.26 -14.37
C LYS A 156 0.93 -1.46 -14.20
N LYS A 157 1.87 -1.39 -13.25
CA LYS A 157 2.72 -2.53 -12.87
C LYS A 157 1.90 -3.74 -12.44
N VAL A 158 0.93 -3.52 -11.56
CA VAL A 158 0.05 -4.57 -11.04
C VAL A 158 -0.89 -5.09 -12.12
N GLU A 159 -1.48 -4.22 -12.92
CA GLU A 159 -2.30 -4.62 -14.07
C GLU A 159 -1.51 -5.54 -15.01
N ASN A 160 -0.27 -5.19 -15.38
CA ASN A 160 0.57 -6.01 -16.24
C ASN A 160 0.81 -7.41 -15.64
N VAL A 161 1.11 -7.51 -14.34
CA VAL A 161 1.28 -8.79 -13.65
C VAL A 161 0.01 -9.64 -13.70
N LEU A 162 -1.16 -9.03 -13.48
CA LEU A 162 -2.45 -9.72 -13.55
C LEU A 162 -2.76 -10.20 -14.98
N GLN A 163 -2.42 -9.40 -15.99
CA GLN A 163 -2.53 -9.80 -17.41
C GLN A 163 -1.60 -10.98 -17.74
N GLU A 164 -0.35 -10.96 -17.25
CA GLU A 164 0.60 -12.08 -17.38
C GLU A 164 0.09 -13.36 -16.67
N TYR A 165 -0.65 -13.24 -15.57
CA TYR A 165 -1.34 -14.37 -14.94
C TYR A 165 -2.52 -14.89 -15.77
N GLY A 166 -2.92 -14.17 -16.83
CA GLY A 166 -4.03 -14.52 -17.71
C GLY A 166 -5.40 -14.28 -17.09
N MET A 167 -5.54 -13.22 -16.30
CA MET A 167 -6.84 -12.75 -15.82
C MET A 167 -7.72 -12.32 -17.00
N LEU A 168 -9.01 -12.63 -16.92
CA LEU A 168 -10.00 -12.34 -17.97
C LEU A 168 -11.00 -11.27 -17.53
N GLN A 169 -10.96 -10.89 -16.27
CA GLN A 169 -11.81 -9.85 -15.68
C GLN A 169 -11.40 -8.47 -16.19
N ASP A 170 -12.34 -7.53 -16.14
CA ASP A 170 -12.03 -6.11 -16.31
C ASP A 170 -11.06 -5.68 -15.19
N ILE A 171 -9.93 -5.06 -15.57
CA ILE A 171 -8.95 -4.54 -14.62
C ILE A 171 -8.93 -3.03 -14.72
N GLU A 172 -9.25 -2.35 -13.63
CA GLU A 172 -9.28 -0.89 -13.53
C GLU A 172 -8.10 -0.37 -12.73
N ILE A 173 -7.38 0.62 -13.25
CA ILE A 173 -6.24 1.22 -12.55
C ILE A 173 -6.75 2.35 -11.66
N ILE A 174 -6.82 2.09 -10.35
CA ILE A 174 -7.21 3.07 -9.34
C ILE A 174 -6.18 3.10 -8.23
N PRO A 175 -5.28 4.09 -8.21
CA PRO A 175 -4.34 4.26 -7.13
C PRO A 175 -5.06 4.49 -5.79
N THR A 176 -4.54 3.89 -4.73
CA THR A 176 -4.96 4.18 -3.37
C THR A 176 -4.73 5.66 -3.05
N GLY A 177 -5.74 6.30 -2.50
CA GLY A 177 -5.67 7.68 -2.06
C GLY A 177 -5.08 7.84 -0.66
N ILE A 178 -4.33 8.93 -0.45
CA ILE A 178 -3.84 9.36 0.86
C ILE A 178 -4.51 10.66 1.31
N CYS A 179 -4.54 10.88 2.63
CA CYS A 179 -5.02 12.13 3.20
C CYS A 179 -3.94 13.22 2.99
N LEU A 180 -4.07 13.98 1.90
CA LEU A 180 -3.08 14.99 1.52
C LEU A 180 -2.93 16.09 2.57
N ASP A 181 -4.02 16.51 3.22
CA ASP A 181 -4.01 17.59 4.20
C ASP A 181 -3.08 17.26 5.37
N LYS A 182 -3.04 16.00 5.79
CA LYS A 182 -2.13 15.53 6.84
C LYS A 182 -0.66 15.86 6.55
N TYR A 183 -0.23 15.78 5.29
CA TYR A 183 1.16 16.01 4.87
C TYR A 183 1.44 17.46 4.47
N ARG A 184 0.39 18.27 4.26
CA ARG A 184 0.48 19.69 3.92
C ARG A 184 0.41 20.61 5.13
N GLU A 185 -0.17 20.14 6.23
CA GLU A 185 -0.18 20.90 7.48
C GLU A 185 1.25 21.22 7.92
N SER A 186 1.50 22.48 8.30
CA SER A 186 2.80 22.87 8.86
C SER A 186 3.04 22.13 10.20
N VAL A 187 4.27 21.71 10.40
CA VAL A 187 4.79 21.29 11.71
C VAL A 187 5.49 22.49 12.32
N LEU A 188 5.38 22.67 13.62
CA LEU A 188 6.06 23.76 14.30
C LEU A 188 7.58 23.59 14.16
N GLU A 189 8.30 24.66 13.88
CA GLU A 189 9.74 24.63 13.71
C GLU A 189 10.45 24.08 14.95
N GLU A 190 10.00 24.49 16.14
CA GLU A 190 10.47 23.96 17.43
C GLU A 190 10.34 22.43 17.56
N GLU A 191 9.29 21.82 16.96
CA GLU A 191 9.11 20.36 16.99
C GLU A 191 10.12 19.66 16.06
N ILE A 192 10.47 20.30 14.93
CA ILE A 192 11.47 19.77 13.99
C ILE A 192 12.87 19.91 14.59
N GLU A 193 13.19 21.08 15.18
CA GLU A 193 14.48 21.31 15.85
C GLU A 193 14.70 20.29 16.98
N LYS A 194 13.69 20.11 17.82
CA LYS A 194 13.74 19.10 18.88
C LYS A 194 13.95 17.68 18.33
N LEU A 195 13.28 17.32 17.25
CA LEU A 195 13.45 16.01 16.62
C LEU A 195 14.87 15.86 16.04
N ARG A 196 15.45 16.94 15.46
CA ARG A 196 16.86 16.94 15.00
C ARG A 196 17.80 16.67 16.18
N GLU A 197 17.62 17.37 17.30
CA GLU A 197 18.43 17.17 18.52
C GLU A 197 18.32 15.74 19.06
N GLU A 198 17.10 15.20 19.14
CA GLU A 198 16.85 13.82 19.61
C GLU A 198 17.51 12.76 18.72
N LEU A 199 17.63 13.02 17.41
CA LEU A 199 18.24 12.15 16.42
C LEU A 199 19.75 12.40 16.23
N GLY A 200 20.32 13.44 16.84
CA GLY A 200 21.71 13.84 16.69
C GLY A 200 22.02 14.38 15.27
N ILE A 201 21.04 15.05 14.63
CA ILE A 201 21.19 15.67 13.32
C ILE A 201 21.50 17.15 13.51
N GLU A 202 22.65 17.63 13.02
CA GLU A 202 23.07 19.01 13.13
C GLU A 202 22.29 19.90 12.16
N GLU A 203 22.23 21.21 12.46
CA GLU A 203 21.51 22.18 11.61
C GLU A 203 22.04 22.21 10.17
N THR A 204 23.34 21.99 10.01
CA THR A 204 24.04 21.95 8.71
C THR A 204 23.88 20.65 7.96
N ASP A 205 23.43 19.57 8.62
CA ASP A 205 23.27 18.26 7.98
C ASP A 205 22.11 18.26 6.98
N ARG A 206 22.36 17.62 5.84
CA ARG A 206 21.34 17.28 4.81
C ARG A 206 20.83 15.87 5.02
N VAL A 207 19.51 15.70 4.97
CA VAL A 207 18.85 14.46 5.35
C VAL A 207 18.23 13.76 4.15
N LEU A 208 18.77 12.57 3.83
CA LEU A 208 18.13 11.59 2.96
C LEU A 208 17.16 10.77 3.81
N LEU A 209 15.87 10.84 3.54
CA LEU A 209 14.83 10.11 4.28
C LEU A 209 14.44 8.82 3.59
N SER A 210 14.53 7.69 4.28
CA SER A 210 13.92 6.42 3.88
C SER A 210 12.91 5.97 4.92
N LEU A 211 11.65 5.79 4.53
CA LEU A 211 10.56 5.48 5.45
C LEU A 211 9.76 4.27 5.00
N GLY A 212 9.52 3.33 5.92
CA GLY A 212 8.71 2.15 5.68
C GLY A 212 9.11 0.93 6.50
N ARG A 213 8.49 -0.22 6.21
CA ARG A 213 8.85 -1.48 6.85
C ARG A 213 10.25 -1.92 6.42
N LEU A 214 11.08 -2.30 7.38
CA LEU A 214 12.45 -2.80 7.11
C LEU A 214 12.40 -4.29 6.73
N GLY A 215 11.88 -4.60 5.53
CA GLY A 215 11.88 -5.91 4.93
C GLY A 215 13.07 -6.07 3.97
N PHE A 216 13.53 -7.31 3.76
CA PHE A 216 14.62 -7.61 2.82
C PHE A 216 14.28 -7.19 1.39
N GLU A 217 13.00 -7.28 1.01
CA GLU A 217 12.48 -6.87 -0.29
C GLU A 217 12.55 -5.35 -0.53
N LYS A 218 12.77 -4.54 0.52
CA LYS A 218 12.93 -3.08 0.42
C LYS A 218 14.34 -2.66 0.02
N ARG A 219 15.31 -3.57 0.08
CA ARG A 219 16.68 -3.36 -0.40
C ARG A 219 17.37 -2.14 0.21
N ILE A 220 17.16 -1.90 1.50
CA ILE A 220 17.74 -0.75 2.20
C ILE A 220 19.28 -0.89 2.24
N ASP A 221 19.82 -2.11 2.20
CA ASP A 221 21.23 -2.40 2.02
C ASP A 221 21.84 -1.67 0.81
N GLU A 222 21.09 -1.53 -0.29
CA GLU A 222 21.54 -0.78 -1.46
C GLU A 222 21.72 0.72 -1.18
N LEU A 223 20.85 1.31 -0.33
CA LEU A 223 21.03 2.69 0.12
C LEU A 223 22.27 2.83 0.98
N LEU A 224 22.59 1.84 1.84
CA LEU A 224 23.79 1.85 2.66
C LEU A 224 25.07 1.78 1.81
N TYR A 225 25.12 0.91 0.80
CA TYR A 225 26.24 0.90 -0.15
C TYR A 225 26.34 2.22 -0.92
N GLY A 226 25.20 2.85 -1.25
CA GLY A 226 25.20 4.18 -1.85
C GLY A 226 25.72 5.27 -0.90
N MET A 227 25.35 5.21 0.39
CA MET A 227 25.87 6.12 1.41
C MET A 227 27.40 5.99 1.55
N LYS A 228 27.96 4.78 1.49
CA LYS A 228 29.42 4.57 1.51
C LYS A 228 30.13 5.34 0.39
N GLU A 229 29.46 5.52 -0.77
CA GLU A 229 30.01 6.33 -1.86
C GLU A 229 29.79 7.83 -1.63
N ILE A 230 28.65 8.24 -1.03
CA ILE A 230 28.31 9.64 -0.80
C ILE A 230 29.24 10.27 0.24
N VAL A 231 29.44 9.63 1.38
CA VAL A 231 30.23 10.16 2.50
C VAL A 231 31.71 10.38 2.19
N LYS A 232 32.21 9.88 1.05
CA LYS A 232 33.59 10.16 0.59
C LYS A 232 33.80 11.64 0.25
N THR A 233 32.72 12.37 -0.07
CA THR A 233 32.79 13.77 -0.50
C THR A 233 31.78 14.66 0.23
N GLU A 234 30.73 14.10 0.81
CA GLU A 234 29.63 14.81 1.49
C GLU A 234 29.54 14.27 2.93
N GLU A 235 30.30 14.87 3.85
CA GLU A 235 30.36 14.43 5.26
C GLU A 235 29.10 14.85 6.05
N ASP A 236 28.42 15.90 5.62
CA ASP A 236 27.21 16.47 6.21
C ASP A 236 25.90 15.81 5.72
N VAL A 237 25.99 14.74 4.90
CA VAL A 237 24.80 14.00 4.44
C VAL A 237 24.49 12.85 5.38
N LYS A 238 23.27 12.82 5.94
CA LYS A 238 22.76 11.77 6.80
C LYS A 238 21.66 10.96 6.10
N LEU A 239 21.64 9.64 6.30
CA LEU A 239 20.54 8.77 5.91
C LEU A 239 19.71 8.45 7.13
N LEU A 240 18.49 9.00 7.19
CA LEU A 240 17.51 8.73 8.22
C LEU A 240 16.59 7.59 7.79
N ILE A 241 16.65 6.46 8.50
CA ILE A 241 15.85 5.28 8.25
C ILE A 241 14.75 5.19 9.31
N VAL A 242 13.49 5.36 8.88
CA VAL A 242 12.31 5.36 9.75
C VAL A 242 11.48 4.11 9.51
N GLY A 243 11.25 3.35 10.57
CA GLY A 243 10.46 2.13 10.55
C GLY A 243 11.10 0.98 11.31
N GLY A 244 10.40 -0.15 11.31
CA GLY A 244 10.84 -1.40 11.92
C GLY A 244 10.63 -2.59 10.98
N GLY A 245 11.24 -3.70 11.28
CA GLY A 245 11.06 -4.92 10.49
C GLY A 245 12.21 -5.93 10.62
N PRO A 246 12.06 -7.10 9.98
CA PRO A 246 12.98 -8.23 10.16
C PRO A 246 14.40 -7.97 9.66
N ALA A 247 14.61 -7.00 8.77
CA ALA A 247 15.95 -6.70 8.24
C ALA A 247 16.77 -5.76 9.16
N ARG A 248 16.17 -5.19 10.24
CA ARG A 248 16.81 -4.14 11.04
C ARG A 248 18.19 -4.56 11.57
N GLU A 249 18.29 -5.70 12.23
CA GLU A 249 19.53 -6.18 12.83
C GLU A 249 20.64 -6.38 11.78
N SER A 250 20.30 -6.93 10.62
CA SER A 250 21.25 -7.09 9.51
C SER A 250 21.70 -5.77 8.89
N LEU A 251 20.81 -4.77 8.85
CA LEU A 251 21.15 -3.43 8.37
C LEU A 251 22.05 -2.68 9.35
N GLU A 252 21.80 -2.77 10.66
CA GLU A 252 22.65 -2.19 11.69
C GLU A 252 24.06 -2.83 11.66
N THR A 253 24.14 -4.15 11.45
CA THR A 253 25.42 -4.85 11.24
C THR A 253 26.15 -4.32 10.00
N LEU A 254 25.44 -4.16 8.89
CA LEU A 254 26.01 -3.64 7.65
C LEU A 254 26.49 -2.19 7.79
N VAL A 255 25.79 -1.35 8.55
CA VAL A 255 26.24 0.02 8.87
C VAL A 255 27.59 0.00 9.59
N ALA A 256 27.76 -0.92 10.56
CA ALA A 256 29.05 -1.08 11.27
C ALA A 256 30.16 -1.60 10.34
N GLU A 257 29.88 -2.57 9.47
CA GLU A 257 30.84 -3.11 8.51
C GLU A 257 31.28 -2.07 7.46
N LEU A 258 30.37 -1.15 7.09
CA LEU A 258 30.64 -0.08 6.14
C LEU A 258 31.24 1.17 6.78
N GLU A 259 31.37 1.21 8.13
CA GLU A 259 31.86 2.37 8.90
C GLU A 259 30.98 3.62 8.68
N LEU A 260 29.64 3.46 8.76
CA LEU A 260 28.64 4.52 8.49
C LEU A 260 27.89 4.97 9.75
N GLN A 261 28.36 4.65 10.95
CA GLN A 261 27.65 4.93 12.22
C GLN A 261 27.33 6.42 12.42
N ASP A 262 28.21 7.30 11.93
CA ASP A 262 28.05 8.75 12.05
C ASP A 262 27.14 9.36 10.95
N SER A 263 26.77 8.57 9.93
CA SER A 263 26.04 9.04 8.75
C SER A 263 24.69 8.35 8.56
N VAL A 264 24.37 7.27 9.32
CA VAL A 264 23.13 6.52 9.20
C VAL A 264 22.42 6.44 10.55
N ILE A 265 21.18 6.90 10.56
CA ILE A 265 20.35 7.01 11.78
C ILE A 265 19.13 6.12 11.63
N PHE A 266 18.88 5.24 12.61
CA PHE A 266 17.66 4.43 12.71
C PHE A 266 16.70 5.01 13.74
N ALA A 267 15.64 5.68 13.29
CA ALA A 267 14.63 6.25 14.19
C ALA A 267 13.68 5.22 14.81
N GLY A 268 13.64 3.99 14.26
CA GLY A 268 12.70 2.97 14.71
C GLY A 268 11.27 3.19 14.21
N MET A 269 10.30 2.48 14.80
CA MET A 269 8.89 2.64 14.47
C MET A 269 8.35 3.93 15.06
N VAL A 270 7.59 4.66 14.25
CA VAL A 270 6.94 5.92 14.66
C VAL A 270 5.42 5.80 14.54
N SER A 271 4.71 6.60 15.33
CA SER A 271 3.26 6.63 15.27
C SER A 271 2.77 7.23 13.94
N PRO A 272 1.59 6.82 13.43
CA PRO A 272 1.03 7.42 12.22
C PRO A 272 0.83 8.94 12.32
N GLU A 273 0.61 9.46 13.53
CA GLU A 273 0.44 10.89 13.80
C GLU A 273 1.75 11.66 13.64
N ASP A 274 2.87 11.06 14.05
CA ASP A 274 4.20 11.70 14.04
C ASP A 274 4.94 11.57 12.70
N VAL A 275 4.53 10.65 11.84
CA VAL A 275 5.20 10.38 10.55
C VAL A 275 5.47 11.66 9.74
N LYS A 276 4.55 12.64 9.76
CA LYS A 276 4.72 13.89 9.02
C LYS A 276 5.94 14.71 9.47
N LYS A 277 6.32 14.64 10.77
CA LYS A 277 7.50 15.34 11.30
C LYS A 277 8.79 14.83 10.62
N TYR A 278 8.85 13.51 10.38
CA TYR A 278 9.98 12.90 9.69
C TYR A 278 10.05 13.28 8.21
N TYR A 279 8.89 13.41 7.54
CA TYR A 279 8.86 13.94 6.19
C TYR A 279 9.31 15.40 6.14
N CYS A 280 8.92 16.23 7.13
CA CYS A 280 9.36 17.63 7.23
C CYS A 280 10.87 17.76 7.54
N LEU A 281 11.46 16.76 8.20
CA LEU A 281 12.89 16.75 8.53
C LEU A 281 13.76 16.39 7.32
N GLY A 282 13.24 15.64 6.36
CA GLY A 282 13.98 15.19 5.18
C GLY A 282 14.17 16.29 4.13
N ASP A 283 15.32 16.32 3.44
CA ASP A 283 15.57 17.15 2.26
C ASP A 283 15.21 16.40 0.98
N VAL A 284 15.49 15.08 0.93
CA VAL A 284 15.19 14.21 -0.23
C VAL A 284 14.68 12.86 0.27
N PHE A 285 13.60 12.36 -0.32
CA PHE A 285 13.14 11.01 -0.07
C PHE A 285 13.87 10.00 -0.94
N VAL A 286 14.41 8.94 -0.34
CA VAL A 286 15.17 7.91 -1.04
C VAL A 286 14.56 6.52 -0.83
N CYS A 287 14.51 5.72 -1.90
CA CYS A 287 13.98 4.37 -1.82
C CYS A 287 14.64 3.42 -2.84
N ALA A 288 15.04 2.23 -2.39
CA ALA A 288 15.63 1.19 -3.22
C ALA A 288 14.65 0.04 -3.53
N SER A 289 13.41 0.12 -3.06
CA SER A 289 12.41 -0.94 -3.27
C SER A 289 12.05 -1.11 -4.75
N THR A 290 11.97 -2.36 -5.19
CA THR A 290 11.38 -2.77 -6.48
C THR A 290 10.16 -3.65 -6.29
N SER A 291 9.72 -3.83 -5.03
CA SER A 291 8.62 -4.71 -4.63
C SER A 291 7.29 -3.97 -4.43
N GLU A 292 7.27 -2.64 -4.63
CA GLU A 292 6.05 -1.86 -4.42
C GLU A 292 4.96 -2.22 -5.43
N THR A 293 3.74 -2.31 -4.94
CA THR A 293 2.53 -2.31 -5.78
C THR A 293 2.15 -0.90 -6.20
N GLN A 294 2.27 0.05 -5.26
CA GLN A 294 2.07 1.48 -5.49
C GLN A 294 3.13 2.33 -4.77
N GLY A 295 3.49 1.95 -3.53
CA GLY A 295 4.44 2.70 -2.71
C GLY A 295 3.82 3.98 -2.16
N LEU A 296 2.94 3.86 -1.17
CA LEU A 296 2.28 5.02 -0.55
C LEU A 296 3.28 6.03 0.00
N THR A 297 4.43 5.57 0.50
CA THR A 297 5.50 6.43 1.01
C THR A 297 6.08 7.38 -0.03
N TYR A 298 6.09 7.01 -1.32
CA TYR A 298 6.48 7.95 -2.39
C TYR A 298 5.49 9.11 -2.51
N ILE A 299 4.19 8.78 -2.40
CA ILE A 299 3.12 9.77 -2.53
C ILE A 299 3.06 10.65 -1.27
N GLU A 300 3.30 10.07 -0.10
CA GLU A 300 3.40 10.79 1.18
C GLU A 300 4.58 11.77 1.17
N ALA A 301 5.75 11.32 0.72
CA ALA A 301 6.94 12.16 0.54
C ALA A 301 6.66 13.29 -0.46
N ALA A 302 6.06 12.97 -1.60
CA ALA A 302 5.71 13.97 -2.60
C ALA A 302 4.68 14.99 -2.06
N ALA A 303 3.67 14.55 -1.31
CA ALA A 303 2.69 15.42 -0.67
C ALA A 303 3.31 16.34 0.39
N SER A 304 4.35 15.86 1.08
CA SER A 304 5.16 16.66 2.01
C SER A 304 6.10 17.65 1.29
N GLY A 305 6.27 17.49 -0.03
CA GLY A 305 7.11 18.37 -0.86
C GLY A 305 8.56 17.92 -0.93
N LEU A 306 8.84 16.64 -0.75
CA LEU A 306 10.19 16.12 -0.93
C LEU A 306 10.45 15.75 -2.39
N PRO A 307 11.62 16.09 -2.94
CA PRO A 307 12.15 15.48 -4.14
C PRO A 307 12.36 13.97 -3.92
N LEU A 308 12.28 13.18 -5.01
CA LEU A 308 12.40 11.73 -4.96
C LEU A 308 13.67 11.25 -5.66
N ILE A 309 14.54 10.49 -4.98
CA ILE A 309 15.62 9.74 -5.63
C ILE A 309 15.37 8.26 -5.35
N CYS A 310 14.80 7.56 -6.33
CA CYS A 310 14.27 6.22 -6.15
C CYS A 310 14.86 5.24 -7.16
N ARG A 311 15.00 3.97 -6.74
CA ARG A 311 15.38 2.92 -7.67
C ARG A 311 14.35 2.80 -8.79
N LYS A 312 14.83 2.69 -10.04
CA LYS A 312 13.95 2.59 -11.21
C LYS A 312 13.03 1.38 -11.10
N ASP A 313 11.75 1.65 -11.06
CA ASP A 313 10.67 0.66 -11.02
C ASP A 313 9.43 1.22 -11.72
N SER A 314 8.61 0.34 -12.31
CA SER A 314 7.41 0.75 -13.03
C SER A 314 6.28 1.27 -12.12
N CYS A 315 6.35 1.07 -10.81
CA CYS A 315 5.40 1.68 -9.85
C CYS A 315 5.59 3.21 -9.72
N LEU A 316 6.75 3.74 -10.12
CA LEU A 316 7.03 5.19 -10.09
C LEU A 316 6.33 5.95 -11.23
N TYR A 317 5.73 5.24 -12.19
CA TYR A 317 5.00 5.91 -13.28
C TYR A 317 3.85 6.76 -12.75
N GLY A 318 3.86 8.04 -13.09
CA GLY A 318 2.90 9.04 -12.61
C GLY A 318 3.20 9.59 -11.21
N VAL A 319 4.26 9.11 -10.51
CA VAL A 319 4.69 9.60 -9.20
C VAL A 319 6.04 10.31 -9.30
N LEU A 320 6.96 9.80 -10.11
CA LEU A 320 8.26 10.41 -10.36
C LEU A 320 8.37 10.84 -11.82
N GLU A 321 8.61 12.12 -12.05
CA GLU A 321 8.93 12.72 -13.34
C GLU A 321 10.42 13.06 -13.37
N GLU A 322 11.16 12.37 -14.25
CA GLU A 322 12.62 12.48 -14.35
C GLU A 322 13.07 13.92 -14.60
N GLY A 323 13.89 14.47 -13.70
CA GLY A 323 14.33 15.87 -13.72
C GLY A 323 13.26 16.90 -13.29
N GLY A 324 12.01 16.51 -13.12
CA GLY A 324 10.91 17.35 -12.62
C GLY A 324 10.86 17.36 -11.10
N ASN A 325 10.43 16.26 -10.50
CA ASN A 325 10.35 16.12 -9.04
C ASN A 325 11.39 15.14 -8.46
N GLY A 326 12.33 14.66 -9.27
CA GLY A 326 13.36 13.77 -8.80
C GLY A 326 14.07 12.99 -9.90
N HIS A 327 14.77 11.94 -9.49
CA HIS A 327 15.53 11.08 -10.39
C HIS A 327 15.35 9.61 -10.05
N SER A 328 15.28 8.79 -11.10
CA SER A 328 15.40 7.34 -10.94
C SER A 328 16.85 6.87 -11.14
N TYR A 329 17.25 5.87 -10.38
CA TYR A 329 18.59 5.28 -10.49
C TYR A 329 18.52 3.77 -10.75
N GLN A 330 19.59 3.19 -11.31
CA GLN A 330 19.68 1.76 -11.64
C GLN A 330 20.76 1.02 -10.85
N ASP A 331 21.70 1.75 -10.29
CA ASP A 331 22.81 1.24 -9.47
C ASP A 331 23.25 2.26 -8.42
N ILE A 332 24.06 1.80 -7.46
CA ILE A 332 24.55 2.61 -6.33
C ILE A 332 25.38 3.83 -6.75
N TYR A 333 26.10 3.74 -7.85
CA TYR A 333 26.95 4.86 -8.32
C TYR A 333 26.08 5.97 -8.92
N ARG A 334 25.01 5.60 -9.65
CA ARG A 334 24.04 6.56 -10.15
C ARG A 334 23.26 7.18 -9.01
N PHE A 335 22.87 6.39 -7.98
CA PHE A 335 22.27 6.91 -6.75
C PHE A 335 23.14 7.95 -6.09
N ALA A 336 24.39 7.61 -5.76
CA ALA A 336 25.33 8.53 -5.13
C ALA A 336 25.60 9.79 -5.98
N LYS A 337 25.67 9.62 -7.31
CA LYS A 337 25.81 10.75 -8.24
C LYS A 337 24.61 11.69 -8.17
N CYS A 338 23.37 11.16 -8.23
CA CYS A 338 22.15 11.97 -8.13
C CYS A 338 22.09 12.75 -6.83
N VAL A 339 22.45 12.10 -5.69
CA VAL A 339 22.49 12.79 -4.40
C VAL A 339 23.51 13.95 -4.44
N ARG A 340 24.76 13.69 -4.81
CA ARG A 340 25.80 14.74 -4.86
C ARG A 340 25.48 15.91 -5.80
N GLU A 341 24.80 15.65 -6.91
CA GLU A 341 24.43 16.70 -7.87
C GLU A 341 23.35 17.63 -7.33
N HIS A 342 22.54 17.21 -6.35
CA HIS A 342 21.32 17.91 -5.98
C HIS A 342 21.16 18.24 -4.51
N ILE A 343 21.83 17.54 -3.59
CA ILE A 343 21.56 17.65 -2.15
C ILE A 343 21.86 19.05 -1.58
N HIS A 344 22.78 19.78 -2.18
CA HIS A 344 23.14 21.15 -1.81
C HIS A 344 22.59 22.21 -2.76
N ASP A 345 21.78 21.83 -3.76
CA ASP A 345 21.09 22.78 -4.65
C ASP A 345 19.71 23.16 -4.08
N ASP A 346 19.67 24.14 -3.19
CA ASP A 346 18.44 24.62 -2.54
C ASP A 346 17.34 25.01 -3.56
N LYS A 347 17.76 25.51 -4.73
CA LYS A 347 16.82 25.89 -5.80
C LYS A 347 16.20 24.64 -6.42
N TRP A 348 16.99 23.61 -6.66
CA TRP A 348 16.46 22.33 -7.16
C TRP A 348 15.57 21.68 -6.12
N LEU A 349 15.98 21.61 -4.85
CA LEU A 349 15.20 21.05 -3.75
C LEU A 349 13.81 21.71 -3.67
N THR A 350 13.77 23.05 -3.71
CA THR A 350 12.51 23.81 -3.66
C THR A 350 11.63 23.53 -4.87
N ASN A 351 12.17 23.65 -6.08
CA ASN A 351 11.39 23.48 -7.31
C ASN A 351 10.87 22.05 -7.47
N ALA A 352 11.72 21.05 -7.20
CA ALA A 352 11.35 19.63 -7.28
C ALA A 352 10.33 19.28 -6.20
N GLY A 353 10.45 19.84 -4.99
CA GLY A 353 9.48 19.70 -3.92
C GLY A 353 8.11 20.28 -4.25
N GLU A 354 8.05 21.46 -4.86
CA GLU A 354 6.80 22.05 -5.36
C GLU A 354 6.15 21.18 -6.45
N HIS A 355 6.98 20.64 -7.34
CA HIS A 355 6.52 19.73 -8.39
C HIS A 355 5.97 18.41 -7.79
N SER A 356 6.65 17.87 -6.77
CA SER A 356 6.19 16.73 -6.00
C SER A 356 4.78 16.94 -5.43
N ARG A 357 4.53 18.09 -4.79
CA ARG A 357 3.19 18.44 -4.25
C ARG A 357 2.12 18.46 -5.34
N LYS A 358 2.43 19.01 -6.52
CA LYS A 358 1.49 19.03 -7.66
C LYS A 358 1.16 17.62 -8.14
N ILE A 359 2.17 16.75 -8.26
CA ILE A 359 1.96 15.35 -8.63
C ILE A 359 1.09 14.64 -7.59
N ALA A 360 1.32 14.87 -6.29
CA ALA A 360 0.58 14.22 -5.23
C ALA A 360 -0.93 14.56 -5.23
N GLU A 361 -1.35 15.70 -5.80
CA GLU A 361 -2.76 16.12 -5.84
C GLU A 361 -3.70 15.08 -6.44
N GLN A 362 -3.24 14.33 -7.44
CA GLN A 362 -4.05 13.30 -8.09
C GLN A 362 -4.30 12.06 -7.22
N TYR A 363 -3.61 11.93 -6.07
CA TYR A 363 -3.68 10.80 -5.15
C TYR A 363 -4.48 11.10 -3.87
N GLY A 364 -5.31 12.15 -3.88
CA GLY A 364 -6.17 12.47 -2.73
C GLY A 364 -7.27 11.43 -2.50
N THR A 365 -7.65 11.25 -1.22
CA THR A 365 -8.68 10.27 -0.81
C THR A 365 -10.02 10.49 -1.49
N GLU A 366 -10.43 11.74 -1.71
CA GLU A 366 -11.70 12.07 -2.36
C GLU A 366 -11.79 11.52 -3.78
N MET A 367 -10.72 11.71 -4.58
CA MET A 367 -10.65 11.19 -5.95
C MET A 367 -10.64 9.66 -5.96
N PHE A 368 -9.90 9.04 -5.05
CA PHE A 368 -9.87 7.60 -4.86
C PHE A 368 -11.28 7.06 -4.56
N GLY A 369 -11.96 7.59 -3.54
CA GLY A 369 -13.32 7.18 -3.18
C GLY A 369 -14.32 7.36 -4.32
N LYS A 370 -14.26 8.48 -5.07
CA LYS A 370 -15.13 8.74 -6.23
C LYS A 370 -14.92 7.70 -7.35
N LYS A 371 -13.65 7.37 -7.67
CA LYS A 371 -13.32 6.38 -8.70
C LYS A 371 -13.84 5.00 -8.31
N VAL A 372 -13.58 4.56 -7.07
CA VAL A 372 -14.03 3.24 -6.58
C VAL A 372 -15.56 3.16 -6.53
N ALA A 373 -16.24 4.21 -6.03
CA ALA A 373 -17.70 4.27 -6.07
C ALA A 373 -18.27 4.26 -7.51
N GLY A 374 -17.52 4.79 -8.48
CA GLY A 374 -17.83 4.67 -9.90
C GLY A 374 -17.88 3.22 -10.38
N ILE A 375 -16.85 2.43 -10.00
CA ILE A 375 -16.82 0.98 -10.30
C ILE A 375 -18.03 0.28 -9.67
N TYR A 376 -18.33 0.55 -8.40
CA TYR A 376 -19.47 -0.07 -7.73
C TYR A 376 -20.79 0.18 -8.46
N ARG A 377 -21.05 1.41 -8.92
CA ARG A 377 -22.24 1.73 -9.72
C ARG A 377 -22.27 0.95 -11.03
N THR A 378 -21.13 0.82 -11.70
CA THR A 378 -21.03 0.11 -12.99
C THR A 378 -21.31 -1.39 -12.83
N VAL A 379 -20.72 -2.04 -11.82
CA VAL A 379 -20.93 -3.49 -11.61
C VAL A 379 -22.33 -3.79 -11.08
N ALA A 380 -22.87 -2.98 -10.18
CA ALA A 380 -24.22 -3.16 -9.66
C ALA A 380 -25.28 -3.01 -10.78
N TRP A 381 -25.08 -2.06 -11.72
CA TRP A 381 -25.97 -1.90 -12.88
C TRP A 381 -25.88 -3.10 -13.84
N LYS A 382 -24.67 -3.60 -14.14
CA LYS A 382 -24.49 -4.81 -14.97
C LYS A 382 -25.18 -6.04 -14.34
N GLY A 383 -25.11 -6.19 -13.02
CA GLY A 383 -25.81 -7.24 -12.27
C GLY A 383 -27.34 -7.17 -12.42
N ALA A 384 -27.92 -5.98 -12.28
CA ALA A 384 -29.35 -5.76 -12.42
C ALA A 384 -29.87 -6.08 -13.83
N VAL A 385 -29.16 -5.65 -14.87
CA VAL A 385 -29.52 -5.93 -16.28
C VAL A 385 -29.46 -7.41 -16.61
N ASN A 386 -28.47 -8.13 -16.11
CA ASN A 386 -28.38 -9.58 -16.29
C ASN A 386 -29.52 -10.32 -15.58
N TYR A 387 -29.94 -9.87 -14.40
CA TYR A 387 -31.05 -10.47 -13.65
C TYR A 387 -32.41 -10.26 -14.37
N GLU A 388 -32.65 -9.09 -14.93
CA GLU A 388 -33.86 -8.83 -15.71
C GLU A 388 -33.91 -9.68 -17.00
N SER A 389 -32.80 -9.84 -17.70
CA SER A 389 -32.74 -10.68 -18.92
C SER A 389 -32.98 -12.18 -18.62
N PHE A 390 -32.47 -12.69 -17.50
CA PHE A 390 -32.76 -14.07 -17.05
C PHE A 390 -34.24 -14.27 -16.68
N THR A 391 -34.82 -13.32 -15.97
CA THR A 391 -36.22 -13.40 -15.55
C THR A 391 -37.19 -13.32 -16.74
N ILE A 392 -36.83 -12.58 -17.80
CA ILE A 392 -37.58 -12.52 -19.05
C ILE A 392 -37.51 -13.85 -19.82
N CYS A 393 -36.31 -14.50 -19.86
CA CYS A 393 -36.14 -15.82 -20.48
C CYS A 393 -36.94 -16.91 -19.77
N GLU A 394 -36.96 -16.97 -18.44
CA GLU A 394 -37.77 -17.95 -17.69
C GLU A 394 -39.27 -17.75 -17.87
N LYS A 395 -39.74 -16.50 -17.89
CA LYS A 395 -41.16 -16.21 -18.15
C LYS A 395 -41.60 -16.51 -19.59
N SER A 396 -40.68 -16.49 -20.56
CA SER A 396 -40.97 -16.92 -21.94
C SER A 396 -40.88 -18.42 -22.12
N ALA A 397 -40.03 -19.13 -21.38
CA ALA A 397 -39.94 -20.59 -21.41
C ALA A 397 -41.12 -21.29 -20.73
N ASN A 398 -41.78 -20.68 -19.76
CA ASN A 398 -42.98 -21.21 -19.09
C ASN A 398 -44.29 -20.89 -19.83
N ARG A 399 -44.25 -20.36 -21.05
CA ARG A 399 -45.42 -20.04 -21.90
C ARG A 399 -45.49 -20.92 -23.16
N ILE A 400 -44.65 -21.90 -23.28
CA ILE A 400 -44.73 -22.98 -24.27
C ILE A 400 -45.03 -24.28 -23.52
#